data_edac29c608fd82f41a5920f659a64667
#
_entry.id   edac29c608fd82f41a5920f659a64667
#
_cell.length_a   1.000
_cell.length_b   1.000
_cell.length_c   1.000
_cell.angle_alpha   90.00
_cell.angle_beta   90.00
_cell.angle_gamma   90.00
#
_symmetry.space_group_name_H-M   'P 1'
#
loop_
_entity.id
_entity.type
_entity.pdbx_description
1 polymer ?
#
loop_
_entity_poly.entity_id
_entity_poly.type
_entity_poly.pdbx_seq_one_letter_code
_entity_poly.pdbx_strand_id
1 'polypeptide(L)'
;MQVNLTKGVMTVGFWTLLSRILGMGREILLSALIGAGPLLDAFVVAFRLPNIFRRFFAEGAFNAAFVPLFAKRYESKMAPNDFANNVFSNLLTLLLILTSIAMIFMPVLVFLTAAGFASDERFDLTVEFGRIMFPYILLISLAALFSGILNTTGRFAVAAATPVILNVIIVAALLIAWITESNLIVWLVYSIPIAGVLQLSLLWMATFKSGIKITLAFPRWNKDIVNLVKIAIPAALAGGVLQINLLVGQLVASQETGAISFLYFADRLYQLPLGIGGIAVGTVLLPKLSRHLKSGATKQAQFTYSQSAEMIWFVALPSSVALCLIPLPIVSALFEHGETTRQDALAISSATAIYGVGLPAFMIQKLLQPLYFAREDTKTPLRFALVSMLLNAILAIGLLPIVGWIAVAIAASVSAWVTTILLWISTKRFGQAAHVLKTCLLYTSDAADD
;
A
#
# COMPACT_ATOMS: atom_id res chain seq x y z
N MET A 1 32.81 -3.31 -0.82
CA MET A 1 32.13 -2.91 -2.07
C MET A 1 31.29 -1.68 -1.74
N GLN A 2 31.72 -0.47 -2.13
CA GLN A 2 30.90 0.73 -1.91
C GLN A 2 29.65 0.60 -2.79
N VAL A 3 28.51 0.31 -2.18
CA VAL A 3 27.21 0.30 -2.86
C VAL A 3 26.96 1.73 -3.31
N ASN A 4 26.89 1.94 -4.63
CA ASN A 4 26.63 3.26 -5.20
C ASN A 4 25.14 3.61 -4.92
N LEU A 5 24.90 4.22 -3.77
CA LEU A 5 23.57 4.48 -3.21
C LEU A 5 22.68 5.22 -4.23
N THR A 6 23.28 6.13 -5.01
CA THR A 6 22.57 6.91 -6.03
C THR A 6 22.04 6.00 -7.15
N LYS A 7 22.84 5.04 -7.64
CA LYS A 7 22.38 4.07 -8.63
C LYS A 7 21.26 3.19 -8.08
N GLY A 8 21.34 2.76 -6.83
CA GLY A 8 20.29 2.00 -6.17
C GLY A 8 18.97 2.76 -6.10
N VAL A 9 18.99 4.01 -5.67
CA VAL A 9 17.80 4.87 -5.58
C VAL A 9 17.17 5.10 -6.96
N MET A 10 17.99 5.41 -7.98
CA MET A 10 17.49 5.59 -9.36
C MET A 10 16.86 4.29 -9.91
N THR A 11 17.48 3.15 -9.67
CA THR A 11 16.94 1.85 -10.11
C THR A 11 15.61 1.54 -9.45
N VAL A 12 15.49 1.71 -8.13
CA VAL A 12 14.24 1.51 -7.40
C VAL A 12 13.17 2.49 -7.89
N GLY A 13 13.54 3.77 -8.08
CA GLY A 13 12.64 4.79 -8.60
C GLY A 13 12.08 4.45 -9.98
N PHE A 14 12.94 4.00 -10.90
CA PHE A 14 12.54 3.58 -12.24
C PHE A 14 11.52 2.42 -12.20
N TRP A 15 11.84 1.34 -11.47
CA TRP A 15 10.94 0.17 -11.37
C TRP A 15 9.62 0.52 -10.69
N THR A 16 9.66 1.40 -9.71
CA THR A 16 8.45 1.89 -9.03
C THR A 16 7.56 2.69 -9.99
N LEU A 17 8.15 3.59 -10.78
CA LEU A 17 7.41 4.37 -11.78
C LEU A 17 6.80 3.47 -12.86
N LEU A 18 7.60 2.53 -13.40
CA LEU A 18 7.13 1.56 -14.40
C LEU A 18 5.98 0.71 -13.84
N SER A 19 6.08 0.24 -12.61
CA SER A 19 5.01 -0.50 -11.94
C SER A 19 3.72 0.33 -11.79
N ARG A 20 3.83 1.64 -11.53
CA ARG A 20 2.65 2.53 -11.44
C ARG A 20 1.98 2.75 -12.78
N ILE A 21 2.76 2.96 -13.84
CA ILE A 21 2.24 3.12 -15.20
C ILE A 21 1.52 1.83 -15.65
N LEU A 22 2.17 0.69 -15.49
CA LEU A 22 1.56 -0.61 -15.82
C LEU A 22 0.35 -0.93 -14.92
N GLY A 23 0.41 -0.54 -13.64
CA GLY A 23 -0.72 -0.64 -12.73
C GLY A 23 -1.91 0.17 -13.20
N MET A 24 -1.71 1.40 -13.68
CA MET A 24 -2.80 2.22 -14.22
C MET A 24 -3.36 1.61 -15.51
N GLY A 25 -2.51 1.14 -16.43
CA GLY A 25 -2.94 0.43 -17.62
C GLY A 25 -3.78 -0.82 -17.30
N ARG A 26 -3.40 -1.56 -16.26
CA ARG A 26 -4.18 -2.68 -15.74
C ARG A 26 -5.57 -2.24 -15.25
N GLU A 27 -5.66 -1.14 -14.49
CA GLU A 27 -6.96 -0.65 -13.99
C GLU A 27 -7.88 -0.21 -15.14
N ILE A 28 -7.32 0.42 -16.17
CA ILE A 28 -8.07 0.78 -17.39
C ILE A 28 -8.59 -0.47 -18.10
N LEU A 29 -7.77 -1.52 -18.23
CA LEU A 29 -8.20 -2.79 -18.83
C LEU A 29 -9.24 -3.50 -17.97
N LEU A 30 -9.11 -3.50 -16.65
CA LEU A 30 -10.12 -4.07 -15.74
C LEU A 30 -11.46 -3.36 -15.89
N SER A 31 -11.43 -2.02 -15.97
CA SER A 31 -12.61 -1.21 -16.19
C SER A 31 -13.27 -1.54 -17.55
N ALA A 32 -12.48 -1.58 -18.62
CA ALA A 32 -12.99 -1.80 -19.97
C ALA A 32 -13.51 -3.23 -20.21
N LEU A 33 -12.88 -4.24 -19.63
CA LEU A 33 -13.18 -5.65 -19.94
C LEU A 33 -14.10 -6.35 -18.93
N ILE A 34 -14.13 -5.88 -17.68
CA ILE A 34 -14.93 -6.50 -16.60
C ILE A 34 -15.98 -5.51 -16.09
N GLY A 35 -15.67 -4.21 -16.09
CA GLY A 35 -16.56 -3.17 -15.60
C GLY A 35 -16.63 -3.10 -14.07
N ALA A 36 -17.40 -2.15 -13.58
CA ALA A 36 -17.71 -2.02 -12.16
C ALA A 36 -19.00 -2.79 -11.85
N GLY A 37 -18.90 -3.81 -11.00
CA GLY A 37 -20.07 -4.66 -10.71
C GLY A 37 -19.75 -5.85 -9.83
N PRO A 38 -20.68 -6.83 -9.74
CA PRO A 38 -20.58 -7.95 -8.81
C PRO A 38 -19.29 -8.78 -8.96
N LEU A 39 -18.87 -9.04 -10.21
CA LEU A 39 -17.65 -9.83 -10.50
C LEU A 39 -16.39 -9.11 -10.02
N LEU A 40 -16.28 -7.80 -10.28
CA LEU A 40 -15.13 -7.03 -9.82
C LEU A 40 -15.17 -6.80 -8.31
N ASP A 41 -16.35 -6.61 -7.71
CA ASP A 41 -16.52 -6.53 -6.27
C ASP A 41 -15.97 -7.80 -5.59
N ALA A 42 -16.39 -8.98 -6.07
CA ALA A 42 -15.94 -10.27 -5.57
C ALA A 42 -14.42 -10.44 -5.73
N PHE A 43 -13.88 -10.10 -6.90
CA PHE A 43 -12.44 -10.15 -7.15
C PHE A 43 -11.65 -9.22 -6.22
N VAL A 44 -12.08 -7.97 -6.06
CA VAL A 44 -11.39 -6.98 -5.22
C VAL A 44 -11.37 -7.41 -3.76
N VAL A 45 -12.50 -7.91 -3.23
CA VAL A 45 -12.56 -8.44 -1.85
C VAL A 45 -11.65 -9.64 -1.70
N ALA A 46 -11.75 -10.63 -2.59
CA ALA A 46 -10.94 -11.83 -2.54
C ALA A 46 -9.43 -11.51 -2.65
N PHE A 47 -9.04 -10.57 -3.52
CA PHE A 47 -7.64 -10.16 -3.69
C PHE A 47 -7.11 -9.32 -2.51
N ARG A 48 -7.97 -8.59 -1.80
CA ARG A 48 -7.57 -7.85 -0.60
C ARG A 48 -7.15 -8.78 0.54
N LEU A 49 -7.78 -9.94 0.70
CA LEU A 49 -7.46 -10.88 1.78
C LEU A 49 -5.96 -11.24 1.83
N PRO A 50 -5.35 -11.84 0.78
CA PRO A 50 -3.92 -12.12 0.81
C PRO A 50 -3.06 -10.84 0.93
N ASN A 51 -3.50 -9.70 0.41
CA ASN A 51 -2.75 -8.44 0.49
C ASN A 51 -2.72 -7.84 1.90
N ILE A 52 -3.79 -7.98 2.69
CA ILE A 52 -3.80 -7.58 4.10
C ILE A 52 -2.74 -8.37 4.86
N PHE A 53 -2.77 -9.69 4.74
CA PHE A 53 -1.79 -10.55 5.40
C PHE A 53 -0.37 -10.32 4.89
N ARG A 54 -0.19 -10.03 3.58
CA ARG A 54 1.11 -9.65 3.01
C ARG A 54 1.71 -8.43 3.70
N ARG A 55 0.93 -7.40 3.97
CA ARG A 55 1.41 -6.20 4.67
C ARG A 55 1.83 -6.49 6.11
N PHE A 56 1.13 -7.42 6.79
CA PHE A 56 1.57 -7.89 8.10
C PHE A 56 2.88 -8.68 8.05
N PHE A 57 2.96 -9.66 7.16
CA PHE A 57 4.06 -10.64 7.17
C PHE A 57 5.22 -10.28 6.25
N ALA A 58 5.00 -9.57 5.14
CA ALA A 58 6.02 -9.40 4.11
C ALA A 58 6.62 -8.00 4.02
N GLU A 59 5.84 -6.94 4.08
CA GLU A 59 6.34 -5.60 3.74
C GLU A 59 6.78 -4.76 4.96
N GLY A 60 6.17 -4.96 6.11
CA GLY A 60 6.41 -4.12 7.29
C GLY A 60 7.21 -4.81 8.37
N ALA A 61 6.53 -5.64 9.17
CA ALA A 61 7.05 -6.21 10.39
C ALA A 61 8.18 -7.22 10.17
N PHE A 62 8.02 -8.11 9.19
CA PHE A 62 9.01 -9.14 8.92
C PHE A 62 10.32 -8.54 8.40
N ASN A 63 10.26 -7.67 7.39
CA ASN A 63 11.47 -7.04 6.85
C ASN A 63 12.15 -6.13 7.87
N ALA A 64 11.41 -5.42 8.72
CA ALA A 64 11.96 -4.61 9.80
C ALA A 64 12.73 -5.45 10.84
N ALA A 65 12.31 -6.71 11.06
CA ALA A 65 12.98 -7.63 11.97
C ALA A 65 14.10 -8.43 11.27
N PHE A 66 13.83 -8.97 10.08
CA PHE A 66 14.73 -9.89 9.39
C PHE A 66 15.97 -9.17 8.82
N VAL A 67 15.79 -8.07 8.10
CA VAL A 67 16.89 -7.40 7.38
C VAL A 67 18.05 -6.99 8.28
N PRO A 68 17.84 -6.34 9.45
CA PRO A 68 18.95 -6.00 10.35
C PRO A 68 19.66 -7.22 10.93
N LEU A 69 18.91 -8.27 11.30
CA LEU A 69 19.48 -9.51 11.84
C LEU A 69 20.30 -10.26 10.81
N PHE A 70 19.80 -10.32 9.57
CA PHE A 70 20.50 -10.94 8.46
C PHE A 70 21.75 -10.14 8.05
N ALA A 71 21.65 -8.81 7.92
CA ALA A 71 22.77 -7.94 7.59
C ALA A 71 23.93 -8.10 8.56
N LYS A 72 23.64 -8.08 9.86
CA LYS A 72 24.67 -8.30 10.89
C LYS A 72 25.42 -9.62 10.72
N ARG A 73 24.70 -10.72 10.39
CA ARG A 73 25.31 -12.03 10.17
C ARG A 73 26.08 -12.12 8.87
N TYR A 74 25.57 -11.46 7.83
CA TYR A 74 26.20 -11.41 6.52
C TYR A 74 27.55 -10.67 6.60
N GLU A 75 27.60 -9.50 7.26
CA GLU A 75 28.82 -8.72 7.45
C GLU A 75 29.84 -9.46 8.35
N SER A 76 29.40 -10.08 9.42
CA SER A 76 30.26 -10.84 10.34
C SER A 76 30.62 -12.23 9.84
N LYS A 77 30.08 -12.68 8.70
CA LYS A 77 30.24 -14.04 8.14
C LYS A 77 29.84 -15.18 9.10
N MET A 78 28.92 -14.88 10.03
CA MET A 78 28.43 -15.85 11.03
C MET A 78 27.27 -16.67 10.46
N ALA A 79 27.55 -17.67 9.64
CA ALA A 79 26.61 -18.61 9.06
C ALA A 79 25.30 -17.96 8.53
N PRO A 80 25.37 -16.96 7.61
CA PRO A 80 24.19 -16.27 7.12
C PRO A 80 23.21 -17.21 6.39
N ASN A 81 23.72 -18.24 5.71
CA ASN A 81 22.90 -19.23 5.02
C ASN A 81 22.06 -20.07 6.02
N ASP A 82 22.64 -20.49 7.15
CA ASP A 82 21.92 -21.30 8.14
C ASP A 82 20.80 -20.49 8.79
N PHE A 83 21.05 -19.21 9.08
CA PHE A 83 20.03 -18.32 9.58
C PHE A 83 18.91 -18.12 8.57
N ALA A 84 19.26 -17.82 7.29
CA ALA A 84 18.27 -17.64 6.24
C ALA A 84 17.46 -18.90 5.96
N ASN A 85 18.09 -20.09 5.97
CA ASN A 85 17.42 -21.39 5.81
C ASN A 85 16.44 -21.66 6.95
N ASN A 86 16.83 -21.40 8.18
CA ASN A 86 15.96 -21.61 9.33
C ASN A 86 14.78 -20.66 9.33
N VAL A 87 15.01 -19.38 8.98
CA VAL A 87 13.93 -18.39 8.83
C VAL A 87 12.98 -18.78 7.68
N PHE A 88 13.53 -19.20 6.52
CA PHE A 88 12.75 -19.67 5.38
C PHE A 88 11.85 -20.85 5.75
N SER A 89 12.40 -21.87 6.42
CA SER A 89 11.65 -23.08 6.78
C SER A 89 10.55 -22.79 7.80
N ASN A 90 10.82 -21.96 8.82
CA ASN A 90 9.80 -21.57 9.81
C ASN A 90 8.71 -20.71 9.17
N LEU A 91 9.09 -19.74 8.30
CA LEU A 91 8.14 -18.89 7.59
C LEU A 91 7.27 -19.71 6.62
N LEU A 92 7.87 -20.62 5.85
CA LEU A 92 7.15 -21.50 4.95
C LEU A 92 6.13 -22.37 5.70
N THR A 93 6.53 -22.97 6.81
CA THR A 93 5.65 -23.81 7.64
C THR A 93 4.47 -22.98 8.18
N LEU A 94 4.76 -21.80 8.73
CA LEU A 94 3.72 -20.89 9.24
C LEU A 94 2.73 -20.50 8.14
N LEU A 95 3.25 -20.13 6.95
CA LEU A 95 2.42 -19.70 5.83
C LEU A 95 1.60 -20.84 5.23
N LEU A 96 2.14 -22.06 5.17
CA LEU A 96 1.39 -23.24 4.76
C LEU A 96 0.21 -23.50 5.68
N ILE A 97 0.44 -23.49 6.99
CA ILE A 97 -0.62 -23.69 8.00
C ILE A 97 -1.67 -22.56 7.87
N LEU A 98 -1.23 -21.30 7.82
CA LEU A 98 -2.11 -20.15 7.69
C LEU A 98 -2.95 -20.22 6.40
N THR A 99 -2.32 -20.54 5.27
CA THR A 99 -3.00 -20.67 3.98
C THR A 99 -4.04 -21.79 4.01
N SER A 100 -3.67 -22.95 4.55
CA SER A 100 -4.60 -24.10 4.65
C SER A 100 -5.81 -23.76 5.53
N ILE A 101 -5.58 -23.16 6.70
CA ILE A 101 -6.66 -22.73 7.60
C ILE A 101 -7.55 -21.69 6.90
N ALA A 102 -6.97 -20.69 6.27
CA ALA A 102 -7.71 -19.64 5.58
C ALA A 102 -8.53 -20.19 4.41
N MET A 103 -8.01 -21.13 3.62
CA MET A 103 -8.76 -21.78 2.53
C MET A 103 -9.95 -22.59 3.05
N ILE A 104 -9.82 -23.29 4.17
CA ILE A 104 -10.91 -24.05 4.82
C ILE A 104 -11.96 -23.07 5.33
N PHE A 105 -11.53 -22.02 6.04
CA PHE A 105 -12.43 -21.02 6.66
C PHE A 105 -12.68 -19.79 5.75
N MET A 106 -12.49 -19.91 4.43
CA MET A 106 -12.71 -18.81 3.50
C MET A 106 -14.10 -18.18 3.60
N PRO A 107 -15.22 -18.96 3.73
CA PRO A 107 -16.53 -18.35 3.92
C PRO A 107 -16.62 -17.45 5.15
N VAL A 108 -15.97 -17.82 6.26
CA VAL A 108 -15.92 -16.99 7.48
C VAL A 108 -15.11 -15.71 7.24
N LEU A 109 -13.98 -15.80 6.54
CA LEU A 109 -13.15 -14.62 6.21
C LEU A 109 -13.92 -13.64 5.30
N VAL A 110 -14.63 -14.14 4.31
CA VAL A 110 -15.49 -13.33 3.43
C VAL A 110 -16.60 -12.68 4.23
N PHE A 111 -17.32 -13.43 5.08
CA PHE A 111 -18.37 -12.88 5.92
C PHE A 111 -17.84 -11.77 6.85
N LEU A 112 -16.69 -11.97 7.49
CA LEU A 112 -16.10 -10.96 8.40
C LEU A 112 -15.61 -9.69 7.68
N THR A 113 -15.30 -9.76 6.39
CA THR A 113 -14.73 -8.64 5.63
C THR A 113 -15.70 -8.01 4.66
N ALA A 114 -16.76 -8.70 4.27
CA ALA A 114 -17.78 -8.25 3.32
C ALA A 114 -19.15 -8.90 3.62
N ALA A 115 -19.65 -8.69 4.85
CA ALA A 115 -20.91 -9.29 5.30
C ALA A 115 -22.11 -8.93 4.40
N GLY A 116 -22.09 -7.78 3.72
CA GLY A 116 -23.14 -7.39 2.77
C GLY A 116 -23.28 -8.34 1.57
N PHE A 117 -22.27 -9.14 1.28
CA PHE A 117 -22.34 -10.15 0.21
C PHE A 117 -23.14 -11.41 0.59
N ALA A 118 -23.40 -11.63 1.88
CA ALA A 118 -24.02 -12.87 2.37
C ALA A 118 -25.44 -13.14 1.80
N SER A 119 -26.08 -12.13 1.23
CA SER A 119 -27.42 -12.22 0.66
C SER A 119 -27.47 -12.40 -0.86
N ASP A 120 -26.33 -12.41 -1.54
CA ASP A 120 -26.27 -12.45 -3.00
C ASP A 120 -25.09 -13.31 -3.53
N GLU A 121 -25.04 -13.48 -4.86
CA GLU A 121 -24.04 -14.31 -5.56
C GLU A 121 -22.59 -13.89 -5.32
N ARG A 122 -22.33 -12.64 -4.93
CA ARG A 122 -20.98 -12.14 -4.66
C ARG A 122 -20.29 -12.90 -3.54
N PHE A 123 -21.07 -13.48 -2.61
CA PHE A 123 -20.50 -14.26 -1.51
C PHE A 123 -19.80 -15.52 -2.02
N ASP A 124 -20.50 -16.33 -2.80
CA ASP A 124 -19.97 -17.60 -3.31
C ASP A 124 -18.80 -17.35 -4.29
N LEU A 125 -18.94 -16.35 -5.18
CA LEU A 125 -17.86 -15.91 -6.07
C LEU A 125 -16.63 -15.50 -5.29
N THR A 126 -16.81 -14.70 -4.21
CA THR A 126 -15.67 -14.23 -3.39
C THR A 126 -15.00 -15.39 -2.65
N VAL A 127 -15.75 -16.37 -2.18
CA VAL A 127 -15.22 -17.58 -1.53
C VAL A 127 -14.41 -18.41 -2.52
N GLU A 128 -14.93 -18.62 -3.74
CA GLU A 128 -14.24 -19.34 -4.80
C GLU A 128 -12.95 -18.64 -5.21
N PHE A 129 -13.02 -17.35 -5.56
CA PHE A 129 -11.87 -16.54 -5.93
C PHE A 129 -10.85 -16.45 -4.80
N GLY A 130 -11.33 -16.29 -3.57
CA GLY A 130 -10.48 -16.26 -2.39
C GLY A 130 -9.68 -17.56 -2.22
N ARG A 131 -10.30 -18.72 -2.37
CA ARG A 131 -9.59 -20.00 -2.31
C ARG A 131 -8.51 -20.15 -3.38
N ILE A 132 -8.74 -19.66 -4.60
CA ILE A 132 -7.77 -19.71 -5.69
C ILE A 132 -6.62 -18.71 -5.45
N MET A 133 -6.95 -17.49 -5.01
CA MET A 133 -5.96 -16.42 -4.88
C MET A 133 -5.22 -16.41 -3.54
N PHE A 134 -5.78 -16.97 -2.46
CA PHE A 134 -5.16 -16.90 -1.14
C PHE A 134 -3.76 -17.51 -1.04
N PRO A 135 -3.43 -18.62 -1.78
CA PRO A 135 -2.05 -19.14 -1.83
C PRO A 135 -0.99 -18.12 -2.27
N TYR A 136 -1.41 -17.03 -2.92
CA TYR A 136 -0.51 -15.92 -3.26
C TYR A 136 0.21 -15.34 -2.03
N ILE A 137 -0.40 -15.39 -0.84
CA ILE A 137 0.25 -14.90 0.40
C ILE A 137 1.55 -15.65 0.69
N LEU A 138 1.55 -16.97 0.52
CA LEU A 138 2.74 -17.81 0.72
C LEU A 138 3.84 -17.39 -0.26
N LEU A 139 3.49 -17.25 -1.54
CA LEU A 139 4.44 -16.94 -2.60
C LEU A 139 5.06 -15.54 -2.40
N ILE A 140 4.24 -14.53 -2.15
CA ILE A 140 4.72 -13.16 -2.01
C ILE A 140 5.43 -12.90 -0.68
N SER A 141 5.09 -13.61 0.39
CA SER A 141 5.79 -13.49 1.67
C SER A 141 7.18 -14.14 1.62
N LEU A 142 7.32 -15.26 0.94
CA LEU A 142 8.64 -15.85 0.65
C LEU A 142 9.45 -14.96 -0.30
N ALA A 143 8.80 -14.38 -1.31
CA ALA A 143 9.42 -13.39 -2.20
C ALA A 143 9.97 -12.18 -1.42
N ALA A 144 9.27 -11.72 -0.38
CA ALA A 144 9.75 -10.64 0.47
C ALA A 144 10.98 -11.02 1.29
N LEU A 145 11.08 -12.25 1.78
CA LEU A 145 12.30 -12.77 2.42
C LEU A 145 13.50 -12.69 1.46
N PHE A 146 13.34 -13.19 0.22
CA PHE A 146 14.39 -13.11 -0.79
C PHE A 146 14.74 -11.67 -1.17
N SER A 147 13.74 -10.79 -1.26
CA SER A 147 13.96 -9.36 -1.47
C SER A 147 14.78 -8.73 -0.34
N GLY A 148 14.53 -9.10 0.91
CA GLY A 148 15.32 -8.67 2.07
C GLY A 148 16.78 -9.11 1.98
N ILE A 149 17.04 -10.36 1.56
CA ILE A 149 18.38 -10.89 1.33
C ILE A 149 19.08 -10.12 0.19
N LEU A 150 18.41 -9.92 -0.94
CA LEU A 150 18.95 -9.22 -2.10
C LEU A 150 19.26 -7.75 -1.80
N ASN A 151 18.40 -7.08 -1.05
CA ASN A 151 18.65 -5.71 -0.61
C ASN A 151 19.88 -5.60 0.29
N THR A 152 20.06 -6.56 1.21
CA THR A 152 21.26 -6.63 2.06
C THR A 152 22.55 -6.86 1.25
N THR A 153 22.46 -7.64 0.17
CA THR A 153 23.60 -7.91 -0.73
C THR A 153 23.80 -6.83 -1.82
N GLY A 154 23.03 -5.73 -1.77
CA GLY A 154 23.14 -4.60 -2.72
C GLY A 154 22.49 -4.83 -4.09
N ARG A 155 21.67 -5.86 -4.25
CA ARG A 155 21.00 -6.21 -5.52
C ARG A 155 19.54 -5.71 -5.55
N PHE A 156 19.35 -4.41 -5.48
CA PHE A 156 18.02 -3.77 -5.35
C PHE A 156 17.13 -3.92 -6.59
N ALA A 157 17.71 -4.05 -7.79
CA ALA A 157 16.96 -4.01 -9.05
C ALA A 157 15.91 -5.12 -9.15
N VAL A 158 16.26 -6.36 -8.82
CA VAL A 158 15.36 -7.51 -8.95
C VAL A 158 14.21 -7.43 -7.95
N ALA A 159 14.51 -7.02 -6.71
CA ALA A 159 13.47 -6.80 -5.69
C ALA A 159 12.49 -5.70 -6.10
N ALA A 160 13.00 -4.61 -6.67
CA ALA A 160 12.19 -3.47 -7.12
C ALA A 160 11.35 -3.79 -8.38
N ALA A 161 11.79 -4.74 -9.22
CA ALA A 161 11.07 -5.17 -10.43
C ALA A 161 9.87 -6.10 -10.12
N THR A 162 9.82 -6.71 -8.95
CA THR A 162 8.79 -7.70 -8.59
C THR A 162 7.34 -7.22 -8.80
N PRO A 163 6.93 -6.00 -8.42
CA PRO A 163 5.56 -5.53 -8.65
C PRO A 163 5.20 -5.37 -10.13
N VAL A 164 6.19 -5.16 -11.01
CA VAL A 164 5.99 -5.07 -12.46
C VAL A 164 5.49 -6.41 -13.02
N ILE A 165 6.02 -7.54 -12.52
CA ILE A 165 5.63 -8.89 -12.94
C ILE A 165 4.13 -9.11 -12.70
N LEU A 166 3.62 -8.73 -11.52
CA LEU A 166 2.19 -8.86 -11.21
C LEU A 166 1.33 -8.11 -12.23
N ASN A 167 1.67 -6.86 -12.52
CA ASN A 167 0.91 -6.06 -13.47
C ASN A 167 0.99 -6.63 -14.90
N VAL A 168 2.17 -7.06 -15.34
CA VAL A 168 2.37 -7.67 -16.67
C VAL A 168 1.55 -8.96 -16.81
N ILE A 169 1.56 -9.83 -15.80
CA ILE A 169 0.82 -11.11 -15.86
C ILE A 169 -0.69 -10.87 -15.86
N ILE A 170 -1.20 -9.93 -15.06
CA ILE A 170 -2.64 -9.60 -15.07
C ILE A 170 -3.03 -9.01 -16.43
N VAL A 171 -2.26 -8.06 -16.97
CA VAL A 171 -2.53 -7.47 -18.28
C VAL A 171 -2.48 -8.54 -19.37
N ALA A 172 -1.46 -9.40 -19.38
CA ALA A 172 -1.34 -10.50 -20.34
C ALA A 172 -2.53 -11.47 -20.25
N ALA A 173 -2.95 -11.85 -19.03
CA ALA A 173 -4.08 -12.74 -18.81
C ALA A 173 -5.39 -12.14 -19.36
N LEU A 174 -5.65 -10.85 -19.10
CA LEU A 174 -6.83 -10.17 -19.62
C LEU A 174 -6.82 -10.07 -21.13
N LEU A 175 -5.69 -9.71 -21.73
CA LEU A 175 -5.55 -9.61 -23.19
C LEU A 175 -5.69 -10.98 -23.87
N ILE A 176 -5.08 -12.04 -23.34
CA ILE A 176 -5.22 -13.39 -23.86
C ILE A 176 -6.69 -13.83 -23.77
N ALA A 177 -7.34 -13.64 -22.62
CA ALA A 177 -8.75 -13.99 -22.45
C ALA A 177 -9.66 -13.25 -23.42
N TRP A 178 -9.39 -11.97 -23.65
CA TRP A 178 -10.13 -11.15 -24.60
C TRP A 178 -9.95 -11.64 -26.05
N ILE A 179 -8.70 -11.90 -26.48
CA ILE A 179 -8.41 -12.36 -27.84
C ILE A 179 -8.97 -13.78 -28.10
N THR A 180 -8.95 -14.64 -27.08
CA THR A 180 -9.46 -16.02 -27.18
C THR A 180 -10.94 -16.17 -26.87
N GLU A 181 -11.64 -15.06 -26.62
CA GLU A 181 -13.06 -15.02 -26.22
C GLU A 181 -13.36 -15.94 -25.03
N SER A 182 -12.38 -16.08 -24.14
CA SER A 182 -12.48 -16.95 -22.95
C SER A 182 -13.03 -16.18 -21.76
N ASN A 183 -13.39 -16.87 -20.69
CA ASN A 183 -13.91 -16.26 -19.47
C ASN A 183 -12.86 -15.38 -18.78
N LEU A 184 -13.03 -14.05 -18.89
CA LEU A 184 -12.12 -13.02 -18.41
C LEU A 184 -11.83 -13.12 -16.91
N ILE A 185 -12.87 -13.40 -16.09
CA ILE A 185 -12.70 -13.43 -14.63
C ILE A 185 -11.89 -14.65 -14.19
N VAL A 186 -12.03 -15.78 -14.88
CA VAL A 186 -11.23 -16.98 -14.60
C VAL A 186 -9.73 -16.69 -14.86
N TRP A 187 -9.41 -16.12 -16.02
CA TRP A 187 -8.03 -15.73 -16.33
C TRP A 187 -7.47 -14.73 -15.34
N LEU A 188 -8.27 -13.73 -14.95
CA LEU A 188 -7.89 -12.74 -13.94
C LEU A 188 -7.56 -13.38 -12.60
N VAL A 189 -8.42 -14.26 -12.09
CA VAL A 189 -8.26 -14.90 -10.78
C VAL A 189 -7.03 -15.80 -10.75
N TYR A 190 -6.83 -16.63 -11.80
CA TYR A 190 -5.66 -17.51 -11.87
C TYR A 190 -4.35 -16.75 -12.15
N SER A 191 -4.40 -15.56 -12.75
CA SER A 191 -3.21 -14.72 -12.97
C SER A 191 -2.47 -14.37 -11.68
N ILE A 192 -3.19 -14.27 -10.55
CA ILE A 192 -2.63 -13.87 -9.26
C ILE A 192 -1.63 -14.92 -8.72
N PRO A 193 -2.00 -16.18 -8.51
CA PRO A 193 -1.04 -17.19 -8.07
C PRO A 193 0.08 -17.44 -9.11
N ILE A 194 -0.22 -17.36 -10.41
CA ILE A 194 0.80 -17.48 -11.47
C ILE A 194 1.84 -16.36 -11.34
N ALA A 195 1.39 -15.11 -11.16
CA ALA A 195 2.30 -14.00 -10.91
C ALA A 195 3.15 -14.22 -9.65
N GLY A 196 2.54 -14.74 -8.58
CA GLY A 196 3.25 -15.08 -7.34
C GLY A 196 4.36 -16.12 -7.55
N VAL A 197 4.10 -17.17 -8.30
CA VAL A 197 5.10 -18.19 -8.64
C VAL A 197 6.26 -17.58 -9.45
N LEU A 198 5.98 -16.74 -10.44
CA LEU A 198 7.00 -16.08 -11.24
C LEU A 198 7.82 -15.08 -10.41
N GLN A 199 7.18 -14.30 -9.55
CA GLN A 199 7.86 -13.38 -8.63
C GLN A 199 8.81 -14.12 -7.68
N LEU A 200 8.32 -15.19 -7.05
CA LEU A 200 9.13 -16.02 -6.15
C LEU A 200 10.30 -16.68 -6.88
N SER A 201 10.05 -17.26 -8.06
CA SER A 201 11.07 -17.93 -8.87
C SER A 201 12.18 -16.97 -9.30
N LEU A 202 11.83 -15.77 -9.74
CA LEU A 202 12.80 -14.74 -10.13
C LEU A 202 13.71 -14.35 -8.94
N LEU A 203 13.11 -14.09 -7.79
CA LEU A 203 13.85 -13.71 -6.60
C LEU A 203 14.69 -14.84 -6.03
N TRP A 204 14.20 -16.06 -6.09
CA TRP A 204 14.96 -17.25 -5.70
C TRP A 204 16.20 -17.42 -6.58
N MET A 205 16.03 -17.38 -7.92
CA MET A 205 17.15 -17.45 -8.86
C MET A 205 18.17 -16.34 -8.63
N ALA A 206 17.71 -15.11 -8.39
CA ALA A 206 18.60 -13.99 -8.10
C ALA A 206 19.36 -14.16 -6.78
N THR A 207 18.71 -14.71 -5.75
CA THR A 207 19.32 -15.00 -4.45
C THR A 207 20.36 -16.11 -4.58
N PHE A 208 20.05 -17.16 -5.33
CA PHE A 208 21.01 -18.23 -5.64
C PHE A 208 22.26 -17.68 -6.34
N LYS A 209 22.07 -16.83 -7.36
CA LYS A 209 23.17 -16.13 -8.05
C LYS A 209 23.95 -15.13 -7.18
N SER A 210 23.42 -14.75 -6.02
CA SER A 210 24.15 -13.92 -5.05
C SER A 210 25.08 -14.71 -4.12
N GLY A 211 25.10 -16.03 -4.25
CA GLY A 211 25.90 -16.92 -3.42
C GLY A 211 25.20 -17.42 -2.14
N ILE A 212 23.95 -17.01 -1.94
CA ILE A 212 23.15 -17.46 -0.78
C ILE A 212 22.24 -18.59 -1.26
N LYS A 213 22.54 -19.79 -0.77
CA LYS A 213 21.79 -21.00 -1.11
C LYS A 213 20.74 -21.25 -0.03
N ILE A 214 19.49 -21.04 -0.39
CA ILE A 214 18.37 -21.39 0.49
C ILE A 214 17.94 -22.82 0.20
N THR A 215 18.00 -23.63 1.23
CA THR A 215 17.60 -25.04 1.20
C THR A 215 16.47 -25.28 2.17
N LEU A 216 15.56 -26.16 1.80
CA LEU A 216 14.50 -26.60 2.68
C LEU A 216 15.12 -27.45 3.80
N ALA A 217 14.86 -27.05 5.05
CA ALA A 217 15.28 -27.77 6.23
C ALA A 217 14.10 -27.94 7.19
N PHE A 218 14.19 -28.84 8.16
CA PHE A 218 13.18 -28.89 9.21
C PHE A 218 13.16 -27.57 10.00
N PRO A 219 11.97 -26.97 10.26
CA PRO A 219 11.86 -25.77 11.04
C PRO A 219 12.39 -25.99 12.45
N ARG A 220 13.35 -25.15 12.88
CA ARG A 220 13.94 -25.22 14.20
C ARG A 220 13.60 -23.96 14.98
N TRP A 221 12.92 -24.13 16.12
CA TRP A 221 12.60 -23.04 17.03
C TRP A 221 13.80 -22.75 17.93
N ASN A 222 14.68 -21.86 17.49
CA ASN A 222 15.89 -21.48 18.19
C ASN A 222 15.84 -20.02 18.70
N LYS A 223 16.89 -19.59 19.42
CA LYS A 223 16.99 -18.22 19.97
C LYS A 223 16.87 -17.14 18.88
N ASP A 224 17.33 -17.42 17.69
CA ASP A 224 17.28 -16.46 16.55
C ASP A 224 15.85 -16.24 16.07
N ILE A 225 15.07 -17.31 15.92
CA ILE A 225 13.66 -17.25 15.55
C ILE A 225 12.85 -16.55 16.64
N VAL A 226 13.11 -16.88 17.91
CA VAL A 226 12.45 -16.19 19.03
C VAL A 226 12.74 -14.68 19.01
N ASN A 227 13.98 -14.30 18.75
CA ASN A 227 14.36 -12.88 18.66
C ASN A 227 13.70 -12.19 17.45
N LEU A 228 13.67 -12.84 16.28
CA LEU A 228 12.96 -12.36 15.10
C LEU A 228 11.48 -12.12 15.40
N VAL A 229 10.80 -13.09 16.01
CA VAL A 229 9.37 -13.00 16.35
C VAL A 229 9.10 -11.90 17.37
N LYS A 230 9.96 -11.74 18.39
CA LYS A 230 9.84 -10.65 19.39
C LYS A 230 9.90 -9.25 18.77
N ILE A 231 10.66 -9.08 17.68
CA ILE A 231 10.76 -7.81 16.95
C ILE A 231 9.59 -7.67 15.97
N ALA A 232 9.21 -8.77 15.27
CA ALA A 232 8.20 -8.76 14.24
C ALA A 232 6.77 -8.53 14.80
N ILE A 233 6.40 -9.13 15.93
CA ILE A 233 5.03 -9.01 16.49
C ILE A 233 4.64 -7.55 16.79
N PRO A 234 5.42 -6.75 17.55
CA PRO A 234 5.06 -5.36 17.80
C PRO A 234 4.97 -4.53 16.52
N ALA A 235 5.87 -4.77 15.54
CA ALA A 235 5.84 -4.09 14.26
C ALA A 235 4.59 -4.47 13.43
N ALA A 236 4.17 -5.74 13.47
CA ALA A 236 2.94 -6.21 12.84
C ALA A 236 1.70 -5.56 13.46
N LEU A 237 1.62 -5.50 14.78
CA LEU A 237 0.50 -4.86 15.50
C LEU A 237 0.41 -3.36 15.15
N ALA A 238 1.53 -2.65 15.08
CA ALA A 238 1.56 -1.25 14.68
C ALA A 238 1.06 -1.03 13.24
N GLY A 239 1.42 -1.93 12.31
CA GLY A 239 0.93 -1.90 10.92
C GLY A 239 -0.54 -2.30 10.79
N GLY A 240 -1.07 -3.05 11.74
CA GLY A 240 -2.43 -3.59 11.73
C GLY A 240 -3.54 -2.54 11.79
N VAL A 241 -3.31 -1.44 12.49
CA VAL A 241 -4.29 -0.36 12.64
C VAL A 241 -4.77 0.17 11.28
N LEU A 242 -3.86 0.36 10.33
CA LEU A 242 -4.20 0.81 8.98
C LEU A 242 -5.03 -0.22 8.21
N GLN A 243 -4.79 -1.52 8.45
CA GLN A 243 -5.54 -2.58 7.79
C GLN A 243 -6.98 -2.69 8.32
N ILE A 244 -7.18 -2.47 9.61
CA ILE A 244 -8.53 -2.44 10.21
C ILE A 244 -9.38 -1.34 9.56
N ASN A 245 -8.81 -0.18 9.33
CA ASN A 245 -9.52 0.93 8.69
C ASN A 245 -10.00 0.56 7.26
N LEU A 246 -9.15 -0.11 6.49
CA LEU A 246 -9.52 -0.61 5.15
C LEU A 246 -10.63 -1.67 5.21
N LEU A 247 -10.60 -2.55 6.22
CA LEU A 247 -11.62 -3.57 6.42
C LEU A 247 -12.98 -2.99 6.78
N VAL A 248 -13.02 -1.98 7.65
CA VAL A 248 -14.27 -1.28 8.00
C VAL A 248 -14.89 -0.64 6.75
N GLY A 249 -14.09 0.08 5.95
CA GLY A 249 -14.56 0.66 4.69
C GLY A 249 -15.10 -0.38 3.72
N GLN A 250 -14.44 -1.54 3.60
CA GLN A 250 -14.90 -2.64 2.76
C GLN A 250 -16.21 -3.26 3.28
N LEU A 251 -16.33 -3.46 4.59
CA LEU A 251 -17.53 -4.00 5.22
C LEU A 251 -18.75 -3.09 4.95
N VAL A 252 -18.57 -1.77 5.07
CA VAL A 252 -19.64 -0.80 4.77
C VAL A 252 -19.97 -0.79 3.28
N ALA A 253 -18.97 -0.72 2.40
CA ALA A 253 -19.17 -0.72 0.96
C ALA A 253 -19.82 -2.03 0.43
N SER A 254 -19.61 -3.16 1.10
CA SER A 254 -20.17 -4.44 0.68
C SER A 254 -21.70 -4.48 0.70
N GLN A 255 -22.36 -3.55 1.41
CA GLN A 255 -23.81 -3.49 1.52
C GLN A 255 -24.50 -3.13 0.19
N GLU A 256 -23.79 -2.49 -0.74
CA GLU A 256 -24.31 -2.09 -2.04
C GLU A 256 -23.51 -2.73 -3.17
N THR A 257 -24.18 -3.15 -4.23
CA THR A 257 -23.55 -3.78 -5.41
C THR A 257 -22.80 -2.73 -6.22
N GLY A 258 -21.57 -3.05 -6.64
CA GLY A 258 -20.70 -2.14 -7.38
C GLY A 258 -19.94 -1.15 -6.50
N ALA A 259 -20.34 -0.93 -5.26
CA ALA A 259 -19.73 0.09 -4.40
C ALA A 259 -18.25 -0.16 -4.12
N ILE A 260 -17.83 -1.41 -3.96
CA ILE A 260 -16.42 -1.77 -3.76
C ILE A 260 -15.62 -1.44 -5.01
N SER A 261 -16.15 -1.72 -6.19
CA SER A 261 -15.53 -1.41 -7.48
C SER A 261 -15.43 0.10 -7.72
N PHE A 262 -16.49 0.86 -7.41
CA PHE A 262 -16.49 2.32 -7.52
C PHE A 262 -15.42 2.96 -6.63
N LEU A 263 -15.37 2.56 -5.37
CA LEU A 263 -14.35 3.04 -4.43
C LEU A 263 -12.94 2.57 -4.84
N TYR A 264 -12.82 1.37 -5.38
CA TYR A 264 -11.55 0.84 -5.87
C TYR A 264 -10.95 1.70 -7.00
N PHE A 265 -11.75 2.04 -8.02
CA PHE A 265 -11.30 2.89 -9.11
C PHE A 265 -11.05 4.34 -8.65
N ALA A 266 -11.93 4.90 -7.83
CA ALA A 266 -11.72 6.24 -7.26
C ALA A 266 -10.44 6.34 -6.41
N ASP A 267 -10.15 5.29 -5.62
CA ASP A 267 -8.93 5.19 -4.80
C ASP A 267 -7.66 5.26 -5.67
N ARG A 268 -7.66 4.67 -6.87
CA ARG A 268 -6.52 4.72 -7.79
C ARG A 268 -6.18 6.12 -8.25
N LEU A 269 -7.20 6.94 -8.50
CA LEU A 269 -6.99 8.30 -8.99
C LEU A 269 -6.30 9.20 -7.97
N TYR A 270 -6.75 9.22 -6.72
CA TYR A 270 -6.09 10.06 -5.72
C TYR A 270 -4.74 9.50 -5.24
N GLN A 271 -4.51 8.19 -5.36
CA GLN A 271 -3.22 7.59 -5.03
C GLN A 271 -2.10 7.98 -6.00
N LEU A 272 -2.39 8.42 -7.22
CA LEU A 272 -1.37 8.87 -8.18
C LEU A 272 -0.61 10.10 -7.66
N PRO A 273 -1.28 11.25 -7.39
CA PRO A 273 -0.58 12.41 -6.81
C PRO A 273 -0.01 12.15 -5.42
N LEU A 274 -0.74 11.40 -4.59
CA LEU A 274 -0.24 10.99 -3.26
C LEU A 274 1.07 10.20 -3.34
N GLY A 275 1.22 9.37 -4.37
CA GLY A 275 2.43 8.60 -4.58
C GLY A 275 3.63 9.45 -4.99
N ILE A 276 3.42 10.48 -5.81
CA ILE A 276 4.49 11.43 -6.20
C ILE A 276 4.99 12.18 -4.96
N GLY A 277 4.09 12.78 -4.19
CA GLY A 277 4.42 13.48 -2.94
C GLY A 277 5.05 12.56 -1.89
N GLY A 278 4.54 11.34 -1.76
CA GLY A 278 5.06 10.34 -0.80
C GLY A 278 6.50 9.90 -1.09
N ILE A 279 6.89 9.75 -2.36
CA ILE A 279 8.27 9.43 -2.76
C ILE A 279 9.20 10.58 -2.39
N ALA A 280 8.84 11.81 -2.76
CA ALA A 280 9.66 12.99 -2.48
C ALA A 280 9.95 13.16 -0.99
N VAL A 281 8.93 13.02 -0.15
CA VAL A 281 9.05 13.16 1.30
C VAL A 281 9.78 11.97 1.93
N GLY A 282 9.43 10.74 1.57
CA GLY A 282 9.99 9.54 2.17
C GLY A 282 11.48 9.36 1.88
N THR A 283 11.92 9.71 0.66
CA THR A 283 13.32 9.52 0.23
C THR A 283 14.23 10.69 0.61
N VAL A 284 13.73 11.91 0.68
CA VAL A 284 14.56 13.11 0.86
C VAL A 284 14.35 13.76 2.22
N LEU A 285 13.11 14.00 2.63
CA LEU A 285 12.82 14.78 3.83
C LEU A 285 13.28 14.06 5.10
N LEU A 286 12.83 12.84 5.36
CA LEU A 286 13.07 12.16 6.63
C LEU A 286 14.56 11.96 6.94
N PRO A 287 15.42 11.46 6.02
CA PRO A 287 16.85 11.30 6.28
C PRO A 287 17.57 12.62 6.51
N LYS A 288 17.29 13.65 5.67
CA LYS A 288 17.91 14.96 5.81
C LYS A 288 17.47 15.66 7.10
N LEU A 289 16.16 15.63 7.40
CA LEU A 289 15.60 16.24 8.60
C LEU A 289 16.19 15.60 9.86
N SER A 290 16.27 14.28 9.92
CA SER A 290 16.87 13.55 11.05
C SER A 290 18.35 13.92 11.25
N ARG A 291 19.10 14.06 10.16
CA ARG A 291 20.51 14.47 10.22
C ARG A 291 20.65 15.89 10.74
N HIS A 292 19.89 16.85 10.21
CA HIS A 292 19.96 18.26 10.61
C HIS A 292 19.51 18.46 12.07
N LEU A 293 18.47 17.74 12.52
CA LEU A 293 18.04 17.80 13.92
C LEU A 293 19.07 17.22 14.88
N LYS A 294 19.71 16.09 14.53
CA LYS A 294 20.78 15.48 15.35
C LYS A 294 22.04 16.36 15.44
N SER A 295 22.36 17.12 14.37
CA SER A 295 23.50 18.05 14.35
C SER A 295 23.20 19.44 14.94
N GLY A 296 21.97 19.70 15.43
CA GLY A 296 21.55 21.01 15.93
C GLY A 296 21.38 22.07 14.83
N ALA A 297 21.42 21.69 13.54
CA ALA A 297 21.34 22.58 12.40
C ALA A 297 19.88 22.98 12.10
N THR A 298 19.25 23.75 13.00
CA THR A 298 17.82 24.07 12.95
C THR A 298 17.40 24.82 11.69
N LYS A 299 18.22 25.77 11.21
CA LYS A 299 17.92 26.52 9.97
C LYS A 299 17.88 25.61 8.75
N GLN A 300 18.83 24.65 8.61
CA GLN A 300 18.85 23.68 7.53
C GLN A 300 17.68 22.71 7.61
N ALA A 301 17.30 22.33 8.83
CA ALA A 301 16.10 21.50 9.05
C ALA A 301 14.83 22.21 8.56
N GLN A 302 14.67 23.51 8.91
CA GLN A 302 13.57 24.35 8.44
C GLN A 302 13.55 24.50 6.93
N PHE A 303 14.68 24.81 6.32
CA PHE A 303 14.81 24.95 4.86
C PHE A 303 14.41 23.65 4.12
N THR A 304 14.94 22.50 4.58
CA THR A 304 14.60 21.20 3.99
C THR A 304 13.10 20.88 4.13
N TYR A 305 12.50 21.26 5.25
CA TYR A 305 11.09 21.08 5.50
C TYR A 305 10.23 21.97 4.60
N SER A 306 10.58 23.27 4.46
CA SER A 306 9.89 24.23 3.59
C SER A 306 9.91 23.80 2.13
N GLN A 307 11.07 23.39 1.59
CA GLN A 307 11.14 22.86 0.22
C GLN A 307 10.23 21.64 0.01
N SER A 308 10.17 20.75 1.00
CA SER A 308 9.30 19.59 0.92
C SER A 308 7.81 19.97 1.01
N ALA A 309 7.49 21.00 1.78
CA ALA A 309 6.13 21.53 1.88
C ALA A 309 5.68 22.18 0.57
N GLU A 310 6.52 23.02 -0.05
CA GLU A 310 6.28 23.62 -1.35
C GLU A 310 5.98 22.58 -2.43
N MET A 311 6.83 21.54 -2.50
CA MET A 311 6.63 20.45 -3.44
C MET A 311 5.31 19.70 -3.21
N ILE A 312 4.95 19.45 -1.95
CA ILE A 312 3.67 18.81 -1.62
C ILE A 312 2.50 19.67 -2.04
N TRP A 313 2.52 20.98 -1.72
CA TRP A 313 1.45 21.89 -2.10
C TRP A 313 1.33 22.07 -3.61
N PHE A 314 2.46 22.13 -4.32
CA PHE A 314 2.49 22.20 -5.78
C PHE A 314 1.81 21.01 -6.45
N VAL A 315 1.86 19.82 -5.86
CA VAL A 315 1.17 18.63 -6.39
C VAL A 315 -0.25 18.52 -5.80
N ALA A 316 -0.42 18.77 -4.50
CA ALA A 316 -1.68 18.55 -3.80
C ALA A 316 -2.81 19.47 -4.27
N LEU A 317 -2.53 20.77 -4.40
CA LEU A 317 -3.57 21.75 -4.73
C LEU A 317 -4.12 21.55 -6.14
N PRO A 318 -3.32 21.52 -7.22
CA PRO A 318 -3.85 21.32 -8.57
C PRO A 318 -4.56 19.96 -8.70
N SER A 319 -4.02 18.91 -8.11
CA SER A 319 -4.64 17.58 -8.14
C SER A 319 -5.97 17.55 -7.40
N SER A 320 -6.04 18.18 -6.20
CA SER A 320 -7.29 18.29 -5.44
C SER A 320 -8.34 19.07 -6.20
N VAL A 321 -7.98 20.23 -6.75
CA VAL A 321 -8.88 21.06 -7.57
C VAL A 321 -9.40 20.27 -8.78
N ALA A 322 -8.51 19.59 -9.51
CA ALA A 322 -8.91 18.78 -10.66
C ALA A 322 -9.87 17.65 -10.26
N LEU A 323 -9.55 16.88 -9.21
CA LEU A 323 -10.40 15.78 -8.75
C LEU A 323 -11.75 16.28 -8.18
N CYS A 324 -11.82 17.49 -7.66
CA CYS A 324 -13.07 18.07 -7.16
C CYS A 324 -13.93 18.72 -8.26
N LEU A 325 -13.32 19.47 -9.20
CA LEU A 325 -14.08 20.26 -10.16
C LEU A 325 -14.39 19.51 -11.45
N ILE A 326 -13.49 18.62 -11.89
CA ILE A 326 -13.63 17.87 -13.14
C ILE A 326 -13.50 16.36 -12.94
N PRO A 327 -14.09 15.75 -11.86
CA PRO A 327 -13.95 14.32 -11.61
C PRO A 327 -14.52 13.49 -12.76
N LEU A 328 -15.68 13.86 -13.29
CA LEU A 328 -16.36 13.09 -14.32
C LEU A 328 -15.57 13.05 -15.64
N PRO A 329 -15.06 14.16 -16.22
CA PRO A 329 -14.17 14.10 -17.37
C PRO A 329 -12.93 13.20 -17.16
N ILE A 330 -12.31 13.25 -15.96
CA ILE A 330 -11.14 12.41 -15.62
C ILE A 330 -11.54 10.94 -15.58
N VAL A 331 -12.63 10.60 -14.91
CA VAL A 331 -13.12 9.23 -14.78
C VAL A 331 -13.57 8.69 -16.13
N SER A 332 -14.33 9.48 -16.90
CA SER A 332 -14.79 9.07 -18.23
C SER A 332 -13.63 8.81 -19.19
N ALA A 333 -12.62 9.69 -19.19
CA ALA A 333 -11.45 9.51 -20.06
C ALA A 333 -10.62 8.24 -19.71
N LEU A 334 -10.65 7.78 -18.48
CA LEU A 334 -9.84 6.65 -18.03
C LEU A 334 -10.63 5.35 -17.93
N PHE A 335 -11.88 5.40 -17.50
CA PHE A 335 -12.63 4.22 -17.10
C PHE A 335 -13.97 4.01 -17.83
N GLU A 336 -14.59 5.04 -18.43
CA GLU A 336 -15.86 4.90 -19.15
C GLU A 336 -15.63 4.29 -20.55
N HIS A 337 -15.24 3.02 -20.56
CA HIS A 337 -14.97 2.24 -21.77
C HIS A 337 -15.46 0.80 -21.58
N GLY A 338 -15.93 0.17 -22.66
CA GLY A 338 -16.37 -1.22 -22.66
C GLY A 338 -17.49 -1.50 -21.66
N GLU A 339 -17.23 -2.34 -20.67
CA GLU A 339 -18.21 -2.78 -19.67
C GLU A 339 -18.52 -1.72 -18.59
N THR A 340 -17.70 -0.70 -18.44
CA THR A 340 -17.97 0.40 -17.48
C THR A 340 -18.89 1.44 -18.12
N THR A 341 -20.10 1.53 -17.60
CA THR A 341 -21.15 2.41 -18.12
C THR A 341 -20.99 3.85 -17.67
N ARG A 342 -21.76 4.77 -18.31
CA ARG A 342 -21.86 6.15 -17.86
C ARG A 342 -22.35 6.30 -16.43
N GLN A 343 -23.25 5.42 -15.98
CA GLN A 343 -23.75 5.44 -14.62
C GLN A 343 -22.66 5.06 -13.61
N ASP A 344 -21.84 4.07 -13.94
CA ASP A 344 -20.68 3.70 -13.13
C ASP A 344 -19.65 4.83 -13.06
N ALA A 345 -19.40 5.50 -14.20
CA ALA A 345 -18.51 6.66 -14.25
C ALA A 345 -19.00 7.80 -13.35
N LEU A 346 -20.31 8.07 -13.28
CA LEU A 346 -20.90 9.03 -12.35
C LEU A 346 -20.69 8.61 -10.89
N ALA A 347 -20.88 7.33 -10.57
CA ALA A 347 -20.65 6.80 -9.23
C ALA A 347 -19.17 6.91 -8.84
N ILE A 348 -18.25 6.48 -9.69
CA ILE A 348 -16.79 6.60 -9.46
C ILE A 348 -16.40 8.07 -9.29
N SER A 349 -16.96 8.98 -10.12
CA SER A 349 -16.61 10.41 -10.06
C SER A 349 -17.07 11.07 -8.76
N SER A 350 -18.21 10.68 -8.21
CA SER A 350 -18.69 11.18 -6.92
C SER A 350 -17.73 10.83 -5.77
N ALA A 351 -17.27 9.59 -5.71
CA ALA A 351 -16.26 9.18 -4.74
C ALA A 351 -14.90 9.87 -4.99
N THR A 352 -14.52 10.05 -6.26
CA THR A 352 -13.29 10.72 -6.66
C THR A 352 -13.27 12.18 -6.20
N ALA A 353 -14.39 12.90 -6.35
CA ALA A 353 -14.52 14.28 -5.86
C ALA A 353 -14.32 14.38 -4.35
N ILE A 354 -14.92 13.47 -3.58
CA ILE A 354 -14.80 13.43 -2.13
C ILE A 354 -13.37 13.10 -1.70
N TYR A 355 -12.71 12.14 -2.34
CA TYR A 355 -11.29 11.86 -2.11
C TYR A 355 -10.40 13.04 -2.53
N GLY A 356 -10.81 13.80 -3.56
CA GLY A 356 -10.17 15.05 -3.96
C GLY A 356 -10.12 16.07 -2.83
N VAL A 357 -11.22 16.23 -2.07
CA VAL A 357 -11.26 17.07 -0.85
C VAL A 357 -10.32 16.54 0.24
N GLY A 358 -10.18 15.23 0.36
CA GLY A 358 -9.29 14.60 1.34
C GLY A 358 -7.80 14.61 0.93
N LEU A 359 -7.50 14.74 -0.36
CA LEU A 359 -6.14 14.60 -0.90
C LEU A 359 -5.11 15.51 -0.25
N PRO A 360 -5.35 16.83 -0.05
CA PRO A 360 -4.39 17.69 0.63
C PRO A 360 -4.08 17.21 2.05
N ALA A 361 -5.10 16.73 2.78
CA ALA A 361 -4.90 16.18 4.12
C ALA A 361 -4.01 14.94 4.12
N PHE A 362 -4.25 13.99 3.21
CA PHE A 362 -3.40 12.81 3.06
C PHE A 362 -1.94 13.18 2.74
N MET A 363 -1.73 14.17 1.88
CA MET A 363 -0.39 14.62 1.49
C MET A 363 0.33 15.37 2.62
N ILE A 364 -0.38 16.25 3.33
CA ILE A 364 0.17 16.98 4.49
C ILE A 364 0.56 16.02 5.61
N GLN A 365 -0.20 14.94 5.84
CA GLN A 365 0.22 13.92 6.81
C GLN A 365 1.59 13.32 6.48
N LYS A 366 1.91 13.11 5.20
CA LYS A 366 3.25 12.64 4.76
C LYS A 366 4.35 13.64 5.09
N LEU A 367 4.02 14.93 5.16
CA LEU A 367 4.94 15.98 5.57
C LEU A 367 5.08 16.10 7.10
N LEU A 368 3.98 15.94 7.83
CA LEU A 368 3.96 16.10 9.29
C LEU A 368 4.56 14.91 10.05
N GLN A 369 4.27 13.68 9.61
CA GLN A 369 4.76 12.46 10.28
C GLN A 369 6.29 12.39 10.44
N PRO A 370 7.11 12.75 9.45
CA PRO A 370 8.57 12.80 9.59
C PRO A 370 9.07 13.73 10.70
N LEU A 371 8.34 14.79 11.06
CA LEU A 371 8.70 15.67 12.18
C LEU A 371 8.72 14.93 13.53
N TYR A 372 7.81 13.96 13.69
CA TYR A 372 7.73 13.11 14.87
C TYR A 372 8.78 12.01 14.82
N PHE A 373 8.88 11.31 13.69
CA PHE A 373 9.79 10.18 13.52
C PHE A 373 11.27 10.61 13.63
N ALA A 374 11.61 11.79 13.12
CA ALA A 374 12.96 12.35 13.24
C ALA A 374 13.35 12.69 14.70
N ARG A 375 12.35 12.78 15.59
CA ARG A 375 12.50 12.98 17.05
C ARG A 375 12.23 11.71 17.86
N GLU A 376 12.16 10.55 17.18
CA GLU A 376 11.89 9.24 17.79
C GLU A 376 10.51 9.14 18.49
N ASP A 377 9.60 10.10 18.22
CA ASP A 377 8.22 10.09 18.73
C ASP A 377 7.31 9.31 17.76
N THR A 378 7.21 8.02 17.96
CA THR A 378 6.28 7.15 17.21
C THR A 378 4.92 7.03 17.89
N LYS A 379 4.82 7.39 19.18
CA LYS A 379 3.62 7.22 19.99
C LYS A 379 2.53 8.23 19.63
N THR A 380 2.91 9.47 19.35
CA THR A 380 1.95 10.54 19.04
C THR A 380 1.23 10.31 17.70
N PRO A 381 1.93 10.02 16.57
CA PRO A 381 1.26 9.66 15.32
C PRO A 381 0.39 8.41 15.45
N LEU A 382 0.82 7.41 16.22
CA LEU A 382 0.02 6.20 16.46
C LEU A 382 -1.29 6.51 17.21
N ARG A 383 -1.25 7.32 18.27
CA ARG A 383 -2.46 7.74 18.99
C ARG A 383 -3.47 8.47 18.08
N PHE A 384 -2.97 9.37 17.24
CA PHE A 384 -3.83 10.10 16.30
C PHE A 384 -4.35 9.20 15.18
N ALA A 385 -3.57 8.21 14.73
CA ALA A 385 -4.04 7.19 13.81
C ALA A 385 -5.18 6.34 14.40
N LEU A 386 -5.10 5.98 15.69
CA LEU A 386 -6.19 5.27 16.39
C LEU A 386 -7.45 6.13 16.51
N VAL A 387 -7.31 7.40 16.86
CA VAL A 387 -8.46 8.34 16.88
C VAL A 387 -9.09 8.46 15.50
N SER A 388 -8.25 8.60 14.46
CA SER A 388 -8.70 8.66 13.06
C SER A 388 -9.44 7.39 12.64
N MET A 389 -8.93 6.22 13.02
CA MET A 389 -9.54 4.93 12.71
C MET A 389 -10.93 4.81 13.36
N LEU A 390 -11.07 5.18 14.63
CA LEU A 390 -12.35 5.16 15.33
C LEU A 390 -13.34 6.15 14.71
N LEU A 391 -12.89 7.36 14.40
CA LEU A 391 -13.72 8.37 13.75
C LEU A 391 -14.18 7.91 12.36
N ASN A 392 -13.26 7.33 11.57
CA ASN A 392 -13.58 6.77 10.25
C ASN A 392 -14.65 5.68 10.36
N ALA A 393 -14.49 4.74 11.30
CA ALA A 393 -15.46 3.68 11.51
C ALA A 393 -16.84 4.22 11.93
N ILE A 394 -16.89 5.16 12.87
CA ILE A 394 -18.13 5.78 13.33
C ILE A 394 -18.82 6.53 12.19
N LEU A 395 -18.07 7.30 11.40
CA LEU A 395 -18.63 8.05 10.28
C LEU A 395 -19.08 7.13 9.14
N ALA A 396 -18.27 6.13 8.77
CA ALA A 396 -18.62 5.21 7.69
C ALA A 396 -19.89 4.43 8.00
N ILE A 397 -20.03 3.93 9.23
CA ILE A 397 -21.22 3.18 9.68
C ILE A 397 -22.41 4.13 9.91
N GLY A 398 -22.18 5.27 10.57
CA GLY A 398 -23.26 6.20 10.95
C GLY A 398 -23.85 6.93 9.74
N LEU A 399 -23.09 7.21 8.71
CA LEU A 399 -23.57 7.87 7.49
C LEU A 399 -24.12 6.89 6.45
N LEU A 400 -23.87 5.58 6.59
CA LEU A 400 -24.36 4.57 5.64
C LEU A 400 -25.89 4.67 5.37
N PRO A 401 -26.79 4.78 6.38
CA PRO A 401 -28.22 4.88 6.12
C PRO A 401 -28.67 6.19 5.47
N ILE A 402 -27.81 7.22 5.43
CA ILE A 402 -28.14 8.55 4.91
C ILE A 402 -27.63 8.74 3.48
N VAL A 403 -26.37 8.36 3.23
CA VAL A 403 -25.68 8.63 1.95
C VAL A 403 -25.20 7.34 1.26
N GLY A 404 -25.57 6.15 1.77
CA GLY A 404 -25.17 4.88 1.19
C GLY A 404 -23.65 4.65 1.25
N TRP A 405 -23.12 3.89 0.31
CA TRP A 405 -21.73 3.47 0.22
C TRP A 405 -20.72 4.65 0.15
N ILE A 406 -21.17 5.82 -0.29
CA ILE A 406 -20.33 7.01 -0.39
C ILE A 406 -19.85 7.51 0.98
N ALA A 407 -20.53 7.07 2.07
CA ALA A 407 -20.12 7.28 3.45
C ALA A 407 -18.66 6.89 3.70
N VAL A 408 -18.15 5.86 3.00
CA VAL A 408 -16.75 5.41 3.13
C VAL A 408 -15.77 6.48 2.66
N ALA A 409 -16.03 7.12 1.52
CA ALA A 409 -15.18 8.18 0.98
C ALA A 409 -15.24 9.44 1.87
N ILE A 410 -16.43 9.80 2.35
CA ILE A 410 -16.63 10.93 3.29
C ILE A 410 -15.88 10.68 4.59
N ALA A 411 -16.08 9.51 5.19
CA ALA A 411 -15.41 9.13 6.44
C ALA A 411 -13.88 9.16 6.32
N ALA A 412 -13.34 8.64 5.22
CA ALA A 412 -11.90 8.66 4.95
C ALA A 412 -11.35 10.09 4.83
N SER A 413 -12.04 10.96 4.07
CA SER A 413 -11.61 12.35 3.87
C SER A 413 -11.70 13.18 5.16
N VAL A 414 -12.80 13.07 5.90
CA VAL A 414 -12.97 13.77 7.18
C VAL A 414 -11.93 13.31 8.21
N SER A 415 -11.74 12.01 8.34
CA SER A 415 -10.76 11.43 9.28
C SER A 415 -9.32 11.82 8.92
N ALA A 416 -9.03 11.97 7.63
CA ALA A 416 -7.73 12.47 7.17
C ALA A 416 -7.51 13.92 7.62
N TRP A 417 -8.49 14.79 7.46
CA TRP A 417 -8.41 16.18 7.93
C TRP A 417 -8.27 16.28 9.45
N VAL A 418 -9.05 15.51 10.21
CA VAL A 418 -8.94 15.48 11.68
C VAL A 418 -7.54 15.04 12.10
N THR A 419 -6.99 13.99 11.50
CA THR A 419 -5.62 13.53 11.77
C THR A 419 -4.60 14.60 11.44
N THR A 420 -4.75 15.27 10.30
CA THR A 420 -3.86 16.36 9.87
C THR A 420 -3.88 17.51 10.88
N ILE A 421 -5.07 17.92 11.31
CA ILE A 421 -5.25 18.99 12.31
C ILE A 421 -4.61 18.59 13.65
N LEU A 422 -4.85 17.37 14.13
CA LEU A 422 -4.27 16.87 15.39
C LEU A 422 -2.74 16.82 15.32
N LEU A 423 -2.19 16.31 14.24
CA LEU A 423 -0.74 16.31 14.00
C LEU A 423 -0.21 17.74 13.97
N TRP A 424 -0.86 18.64 13.22
CA TRP A 424 -0.42 20.02 13.06
C TRP A 424 -0.45 20.78 14.39
N ILE A 425 -1.54 20.72 15.16
CA ILE A 425 -1.66 21.38 16.47
C ILE A 425 -0.56 20.86 17.42
N SER A 426 -0.32 19.55 17.40
CA SER A 426 0.69 18.92 18.26
C SER A 426 2.14 19.29 17.86
N THR A 427 2.38 19.79 16.63
CA THR A 427 3.73 20.27 16.22
C THR A 427 4.12 21.58 16.90
N LYS A 428 3.17 22.34 17.47
CA LYS A 428 3.47 23.59 18.22
C LYS A 428 4.54 23.38 19.30
N ARG A 429 4.60 22.20 19.90
CA ARG A 429 5.63 21.81 20.88
C ARG A 429 7.05 21.73 20.30
N PHE A 430 7.21 21.66 18.97
CA PHE A 430 8.51 21.61 18.30
C PHE A 430 9.07 22.99 17.93
N GLY A 431 8.37 24.08 18.28
CA GLY A 431 8.79 25.46 18.03
C GLY A 431 8.72 25.83 16.54
N GLN A 432 9.56 26.81 16.14
CA GLN A 432 9.52 27.39 14.78
C GLN A 432 9.79 26.40 13.63
N ALA A 433 10.28 25.20 13.92
CA ALA A 433 10.56 24.18 12.91
C ALA A 433 9.31 23.63 12.19
N ALA A 434 8.12 24.06 12.55
CA ALA A 434 6.84 23.50 12.10
C ALA A 434 5.88 24.48 11.42
N HIS A 435 6.34 25.62 10.94
CA HIS A 435 5.48 26.60 10.26
C HIS A 435 5.14 26.18 8.81
N VAL A 436 4.19 25.25 8.67
CA VAL A 436 3.71 24.74 7.35
C VAL A 436 2.95 25.82 6.55
N LEU A 437 2.25 26.72 7.21
CA LEU A 437 1.35 27.70 6.57
C LEU A 437 2.02 29.03 6.20
N LYS A 438 3.09 29.43 6.87
CA LYS A 438 3.78 30.68 6.52
C LYS A 438 4.43 30.62 5.13
N THR A 439 4.87 29.45 4.70
CA THR A 439 5.56 29.28 3.41
C THR A 439 4.61 29.45 2.20
N CYS A 440 3.36 29.04 2.33
CA CYS A 440 2.38 29.18 1.25
C CYS A 440 1.90 30.63 1.04
N LEU A 441 1.85 31.42 2.13
CA LEU A 441 1.44 32.83 2.11
C LEU A 441 2.58 33.79 1.70
N LEU A 442 3.84 33.44 1.99
CA LEU A 442 5.00 34.27 1.60
C LEU A 442 5.29 34.22 0.11
N TYR A 443 5.04 33.07 -0.56
CA TYR A 443 5.27 32.96 -2.01
C TYR A 443 4.26 33.80 -2.84
N THR A 444 3.07 34.06 -2.28
CA THR A 444 2.09 34.96 -2.91
C THR A 444 2.38 36.44 -2.67
N SER A 445 3.12 36.81 -1.62
CA SER A 445 3.52 38.19 -1.35
C SER A 445 4.78 38.59 -2.12
N ASP A 446 5.80 37.72 -2.22
CA ASP A 446 7.04 38.03 -2.97
C ASP A 446 6.84 38.03 -4.49
N ALA A 447 5.87 37.25 -5.02
CA ALA A 447 5.50 37.28 -6.44
C ALA A 447 4.61 38.45 -6.84
N ALA A 448 4.11 39.24 -5.87
CA ALA A 448 3.33 40.45 -6.11
C ALA A 448 4.20 41.73 -6.01
N ASP A 449 5.43 41.62 -5.52
CA ASP A 449 6.38 42.74 -5.36
C ASP A 449 7.49 42.75 -6.45
N ASP A 450 7.54 41.80 -7.38
CA ASP A 450 8.32 41.77 -8.60
C ASP A 450 7.38 42.00 -9.84
#